data_72c631978a5cbb480e94ebd0f0bca9be
#
_entry.id   72c631978a5cbb480e94ebd0f0bca9be
#
_cell.length_a   1.000
_cell.length_b   1.000
_cell.length_c   1.000
_cell.angle_alpha   90.00
_cell.angle_beta   90.00
_cell.angle_gamma   90.00
#
_symmetry.space_group_name_H-M   'P 1'
#
loop_
_entity.id
_entity.type
_entity.pdbx_description
1 polymer ?
#
loop_
_entity_poly.entity_id
_entity_poly.type
_entity_poly.pdbx_seq_one_letter_code
_entity_poly.pdbx_strand_id
1 'polypeptide(L)'
;MIPSTEWTERAACRGMDPSIFFPIEDRLAARSRNPRRPDPYERARAICAGCQVRQDCLDETLALPWSEDRAGMFGGMTPRERVPLRAQRRRDAARRAS
;
A
#
# COMPACT_ATOMS: atom_id res chain seq x y z
N MET A 1 -19.62 15.26 -1.71
CA MET A 1 -19.39 14.26 -0.66
C MET A 1 -17.94 13.82 -0.69
N ILE A 2 -17.30 13.75 0.43
CA ILE A 2 -15.91 13.32 0.53
C ILE A 2 -15.91 11.96 1.22
N PRO A 3 -16.02 10.88 0.47
CA PRO A 3 -16.27 9.58 1.07
C PRO A 3 -15.05 8.92 1.68
N SER A 4 -13.86 9.36 1.31
CA SER A 4 -12.67 8.56 1.54
C SER A 4 -11.84 8.95 2.76
N THR A 5 -12.20 10.03 3.49
CA THR A 5 -11.36 10.49 4.60
C THR A 5 -11.78 9.95 5.96
N GLU A 6 -13.00 9.43 6.11
CA GLU A 6 -13.46 8.90 7.38
C GLU A 6 -12.67 7.68 7.85
N TRP A 7 -12.26 6.82 6.93
CA TRP A 7 -11.53 5.62 7.30
C TRP A 7 -10.16 5.92 7.91
N THR A 8 -9.56 7.06 7.54
CA THR A 8 -8.23 7.43 8.05
C THR A 8 -8.23 7.60 9.56
N GLU A 9 -9.35 7.99 10.14
CA GLU A 9 -9.47 8.17 11.59
C GLU A 9 -9.41 6.83 12.33
N ARG A 10 -9.77 5.75 11.65
CA ARG A 10 -9.77 4.39 12.20
C ARG A 10 -8.53 3.59 11.79
N ALA A 11 -7.62 4.21 11.05
CA ALA A 11 -6.41 3.54 10.59
C ALA A 11 -5.46 3.23 11.74
N ALA A 12 -4.96 2.00 11.79
CA ALA A 12 -4.03 1.58 12.83
C ALA A 12 -2.72 2.37 12.82
N CYS A 13 -2.34 2.89 11.65
CA CYS A 13 -1.12 3.67 11.49
C CYS A 13 -1.25 5.12 11.96
N ARG A 14 -2.43 5.55 12.32
CA ARG A 14 -2.66 6.94 12.74
C ARG A 14 -1.84 7.26 13.98
N GLY A 15 -1.09 8.35 13.93
CA GLY A 15 -0.23 8.78 15.03
C GLY A 15 1.09 8.04 15.14
N MET A 16 1.35 7.10 14.25
CA MET A 16 2.62 6.39 14.23
C MET A 16 3.66 7.12 13.37
N ASP A 17 4.93 6.82 13.63
CA ASP A 17 6.04 7.40 12.86
C ASP A 17 5.90 6.98 11.38
N PRO A 18 5.82 7.94 10.45
CA PRO A 18 5.71 7.62 9.03
C PRO A 18 6.86 6.77 8.48
N SER A 19 8.04 6.84 9.09
CA SER A 19 9.20 6.07 8.62
C SER A 19 8.97 4.56 8.66
N ILE A 20 8.01 4.10 9.48
CA ILE A 20 7.66 2.69 9.54
C ILE A 20 7.10 2.22 8.18
N PHE A 21 6.34 3.09 7.52
CA PHE A 21 5.65 2.79 6.27
C PHE A 21 6.42 3.24 5.04
N PHE A 22 7.47 4.03 5.22
CA PHE A 22 8.32 4.56 4.15
C PHE A 22 9.80 4.30 4.49
N PRO A 23 10.21 3.04 4.63
CA PRO A 23 11.57 2.75 5.07
C PRO A 23 12.60 3.15 4.00
N ILE A 24 13.63 3.86 4.44
CA ILE A 24 14.75 4.25 3.57
C ILE A 24 15.44 3.02 3.01
N GLU A 25 15.49 1.95 3.79
CA GLU A 25 16.11 0.70 3.42
C GLU A 25 15.52 0.10 2.14
N ASP A 26 14.26 0.42 1.84
CA ASP A 26 13.61 -0.08 0.64
C ASP A 26 14.27 0.48 -0.63
N ARG A 27 14.68 1.74 -0.59
CA ARG A 27 15.40 2.37 -1.71
C ARG A 27 16.75 1.73 -1.92
N LEU A 28 17.41 1.32 -0.84
CA LEU A 28 18.69 0.64 -0.89
C LEU A 28 18.52 -0.82 -1.31
N ALA A 29 17.42 -1.43 -0.88
CA ALA A 29 17.11 -2.82 -1.22
C ALA A 29 16.88 -3.02 -2.72
N ALA A 30 16.36 -2.00 -3.40
CA ALA A 30 16.18 -2.06 -4.85
C ALA A 30 17.48 -2.26 -5.59
N ARG A 31 18.60 -1.93 -4.95
CA ARG A 31 19.94 -2.09 -5.51
C ARG A 31 20.63 -3.37 -5.05
N SER A 32 20.07 -4.05 -4.06
CA SER A 32 20.64 -5.27 -3.49
C SER A 32 19.68 -6.44 -3.70
N ARG A 33 20.16 -7.50 -4.31
CA ARG A 33 19.35 -8.71 -4.55
C ARG A 33 19.60 -9.79 -3.50
N ASN A 34 19.97 -9.39 -2.29
CA ASN A 34 20.23 -10.35 -1.23
C ASN A 34 18.93 -10.91 -0.66
N PRO A 35 18.60 -12.19 -0.90
CA PRO A 35 17.34 -12.79 -0.43
C PRO A 35 17.30 -12.98 1.08
N ARG A 36 18.43 -12.85 1.76
CA ARG A 36 18.51 -13.00 3.21
C ARG A 36 18.25 -11.69 3.96
N ARG A 37 18.08 -10.61 3.23
CA ARG A 37 17.87 -9.31 3.82
C ARG A 37 16.50 -9.26 4.49
N PRO A 38 16.39 -8.74 5.73
CA PRO A 38 15.09 -8.57 6.37
C PRO A 38 14.17 -7.67 5.55
N ASP A 39 12.88 -7.97 5.56
CA ASP A 39 11.88 -7.13 4.92
C ASP A 39 11.81 -5.80 5.65
N PRO A 40 12.13 -4.66 5.00
CA PRO A 40 12.07 -3.36 5.68
C PRO A 40 10.64 -2.94 6.03
N TYR A 41 9.65 -3.60 5.48
CA TYR A 41 8.23 -3.34 5.74
C TYR A 41 7.63 -4.30 6.78
N GLU A 42 8.42 -5.14 7.43
CA GLU A 42 7.90 -6.15 8.34
C GLU A 42 6.98 -5.56 9.41
N ARG A 43 7.42 -4.48 10.05
CA ARG A 43 6.63 -3.83 11.08
C ARG A 43 5.35 -3.22 10.53
N ALA A 44 5.44 -2.57 9.37
CA ALA A 44 4.29 -1.98 8.70
C ALA A 44 3.28 -3.05 8.30
N ARG A 45 3.74 -4.20 7.81
CA ARG A 45 2.86 -5.31 7.46
C ARG A 45 2.08 -5.81 8.67
N ALA A 46 2.74 -5.92 9.82
CA ALA A 46 2.09 -6.36 11.05
C ALA A 46 1.01 -5.38 11.48
N ILE A 47 1.28 -4.08 11.39
CA ILE A 47 0.32 -3.05 11.74
C ILE A 47 -0.87 -3.07 10.79
N CYS A 48 -0.62 -3.12 9.49
CA CYS A 48 -1.69 -3.15 8.49
C CYS A 48 -2.53 -4.43 8.57
N ALA A 49 -1.93 -5.55 8.97
CA ALA A 49 -2.66 -6.82 9.12
C ALA A 49 -3.76 -6.71 10.17
N GLY A 50 -3.56 -5.91 11.23
CA GLY A 50 -4.56 -5.68 12.26
C GLY A 50 -5.42 -4.44 12.03
N CYS A 51 -5.26 -3.76 10.90
CA CYS A 51 -5.97 -2.51 10.64
C CYS A 51 -7.39 -2.77 10.15
N GLN A 52 -8.37 -2.14 10.83
CA GLN A 52 -9.79 -2.29 10.49
C GLN A 52 -10.14 -1.75 9.09
N VAL A 53 -9.39 -0.77 8.64
CA VAL A 53 -9.66 -0.09 7.37
C VAL A 53 -8.63 -0.42 6.30
N ARG A 54 -7.95 -1.55 6.44
CA ARG A 54 -6.94 -1.99 5.48
C ARG A 54 -7.49 -2.05 4.06
N GLN A 55 -8.68 -2.60 3.89
CA GLN A 55 -9.28 -2.73 2.57
C GLN A 55 -9.65 -1.36 1.99
N ASP A 56 -10.19 -0.46 2.81
CA ASP A 56 -10.52 0.91 2.35
C ASP A 56 -9.26 1.64 1.88
N CYS A 57 -8.18 1.51 2.64
CA CYS A 57 -6.89 2.10 2.31
C CYS A 57 -6.34 1.55 0.99
N LEU A 58 -6.42 0.24 0.81
CA LEU A 58 -5.94 -0.41 -0.41
C LEU A 58 -6.78 0.00 -1.62
N ASP A 59 -8.10 -0.01 -1.48
CA ASP A 59 -9.01 0.33 -2.57
C ASP A 59 -8.79 1.76 -3.06
N GLU A 60 -8.63 2.69 -2.14
CA GLU A 60 -8.36 4.09 -2.50
C GLU A 60 -7.02 4.22 -3.23
N THR A 61 -6.00 3.52 -2.74
CA THR A 61 -4.67 3.57 -3.36
C THR A 61 -4.68 2.95 -4.75
N LEU A 62 -5.37 1.83 -4.92
CA LEU A 62 -5.45 1.15 -6.22
C LEU A 62 -6.30 1.91 -7.24
N ALA A 63 -7.17 2.81 -6.79
CA ALA A 63 -7.95 3.66 -7.67
C ALA A 63 -7.11 4.76 -8.32
N LEU A 64 -5.95 5.06 -7.75
CA LEU A 64 -5.04 6.04 -8.35
C LEU A 64 -4.35 5.43 -9.58
N PRO A 65 -4.10 6.25 -10.63
CA PRO A 65 -3.29 5.76 -11.74
C PRO A 65 -1.85 5.49 -11.26
N TRP A 66 -1.16 4.59 -11.96
CA TRP A 66 0.18 4.20 -11.54
C TRP A 66 1.14 5.40 -11.39
N SER A 67 0.94 6.43 -12.21
CA SER A 67 1.77 7.63 -12.17
C SER A 67 1.56 8.47 -10.90
N GLU A 68 0.44 8.23 -10.20
CA GLU A 68 0.11 8.90 -8.96
C GLU A 68 0.17 7.95 -7.77
N ASP A 69 0.75 6.77 -7.98
CA ASP A 69 0.85 5.77 -6.91
C ASP A 69 1.63 6.32 -5.73
N ARG A 70 1.21 5.90 -4.55
CA ARG A 70 1.83 6.32 -3.30
C ARG A 70 3.09 5.51 -3.01
N ALA A 71 4.14 6.19 -2.55
CA ALA A 71 5.31 5.52 -2.03
C ALA A 71 4.93 4.87 -0.69
N GLY A 72 5.64 3.80 -0.33
CA GLY A 72 5.46 3.17 0.97
C GLY A 72 4.30 2.18 1.06
N MET A 73 4.04 1.72 2.29
CA MET A 73 3.04 0.70 2.59
C MET A 73 1.65 1.33 2.70
N PHE A 74 0.71 0.85 1.92
CA PHE A 74 -0.71 1.21 2.02
C PHE A 74 -1.56 -0.04 1.85
N GLY A 75 -2.52 -0.20 2.74
CA GLY A 75 -3.42 -1.36 2.69
C GLY A 75 -2.72 -2.69 2.84
N GLY A 76 -1.57 -2.71 3.51
CA GLY A 76 -0.80 -3.92 3.71
C GLY A 76 0.05 -4.33 2.51
N MET A 77 0.19 -3.45 1.52
CA MET A 77 0.96 -3.74 0.30
C MET A 77 1.97 -2.65 -0.01
N THR A 78 3.14 -3.06 -0.47
CA THR A 78 4.18 -2.14 -0.96
C THR A 78 3.83 -1.69 -2.38
N PRO A 79 4.48 -0.62 -2.89
CA PRO A 79 4.25 -0.21 -4.27
C PRO A 79 4.45 -1.33 -5.29
N ARG A 80 5.48 -2.13 -5.10
CA ARG A 80 5.78 -3.26 -5.99
C ARG A 80 4.68 -4.30 -5.98
N GLU A 81 4.15 -4.61 -4.80
CA GLU A 81 3.08 -5.59 -4.65
C GLU A 81 1.76 -5.11 -5.26
N ARG A 82 1.55 -3.80 -5.30
CA ARG A 82 0.33 -3.23 -5.88
C ARG A 82 0.29 -3.25 -7.41
N VAL A 83 1.44 -3.36 -8.06
CA VAL A 83 1.51 -3.31 -9.52
C VAL A 83 0.61 -4.37 -10.20
N PRO A 84 0.77 -5.67 -9.91
CA PRO A 84 -0.09 -6.66 -10.55
C PRO A 84 -1.56 -6.56 -10.16
N LEU A 85 -1.82 -6.16 -8.93
CA LEU A 85 -3.19 -6.03 -8.45
C LEU A 85 -3.91 -4.86 -9.11
N ARG A 86 -3.21 -3.73 -9.30
CA ARG A 86 -3.77 -2.58 -10.02
C ARG A 86 -4.08 -2.95 -11.47
N ALA A 87 -3.19 -3.69 -12.12
CA ALA A 87 -3.40 -4.15 -13.48
C ALA A 87 -4.63 -5.07 -13.56
N GLN A 88 -4.79 -5.96 -12.57
CA GLN A 88 -5.93 -6.86 -12.52
C GLN A 88 -7.26 -6.10 -12.37
N ARG A 89 -7.29 -5.11 -11.49
CA ARG A 89 -8.49 -4.30 -11.30
C ARG A 89 -8.86 -3.50 -12.54
N ARG A 90 -7.85 -3.03 -13.26
CA ARG A 90 -8.07 -2.31 -14.52
C ARG A 90 -8.70 -3.22 -15.56
N ARG A 91 -8.24 -4.45 -15.68
CA ARG A 91 -8.82 -5.43 -16.58
C ARG A 91 -10.26 -5.78 -16.21
N ASP A 92 -10.53 -5.92 -14.92
CA ASP A 92 -11.87 -6.23 -14.43
C ASP A 92 -12.83 -5.08 -14.72
N ALA A 93 -12.38 -3.84 -14.55
CA ALA A 93 -13.19 -2.66 -14.86
C ALA A 93 -13.52 -2.58 -16.36
N ALA A 94 -12.52 -2.89 -17.20
CA ALA A 94 -12.72 -2.90 -18.66
C ALA A 94 -13.74 -3.97 -19.06
N ARG A 95 -13.70 -5.13 -18.43
CA ARG A 95 -14.66 -6.20 -18.67
C ARG A 95 -16.08 -5.81 -18.30
N ARG A 96 -16.25 -5.10 -17.18
CA ARG A 96 -17.58 -4.64 -16.74
C ARG A 96 -18.13 -3.55 -17.65
N ALA A 97 -17.26 -2.79 -18.29
CA ALA A 97 -17.67 -1.70 -19.18
C ALA A 97 -18.04 -2.14 -20.57
N SER A 98 -17.68 -3.36 -20.99
CA SER A 98 -17.94 -3.86 -22.34
C SER A 98 -19.25 -4.63 -22.47
#